data_135fba32ea42061be99b648d83ace43f
#
_entry.id   135fba32ea42061be99b648d83ace43f
#
_cell.length_a   1.000
_cell.length_b   1.000
_cell.length_c   1.000
_cell.angle_alpha   90.00
_cell.angle_beta   90.00
_cell.angle_gamma   90.00
#
_symmetry.space_group_name_H-M   'P 1'
#
loop_
_entity.id
_entity.type
_entity.pdbx_description
1 polymer ?
#
loop_
_entity_poly.entity_id
_entity_poly.type
_entity_poly.pdbx_seq_one_letter_code
_entity_poly.pdbx_strand_id
1 'polypeptide(L)'
;MTTRRVRTMDLEDPFVASFDGMCEVLLVRHGEQQFRENIPLGEALDAPLSDLGWKQARAVGERLKDARIGAVYCSPLQRAHNTAIEIARRHGLEPRIDPGLSEIDLWKDAPQDKGLLDLYTRDELVAVYREVAATRRHSAYPYCEDADAFRARVVRAIDSVIDANIGQRVVIACHGGVINAYLAHLLRSAYDHLVSVHHTSITVVRAADTRRELLTINDYAHVMPIQSARGSLNASR
;
A
#
# COMPACT_ATOMS: atom_id res chain seq x y z
N MET A 1 37.66 10.90 -15.31
CA MET A 1 37.44 10.05 -14.12
C MET A 1 37.16 10.98 -12.95
N THR A 2 35.89 11.18 -12.62
CA THR A 2 35.48 12.08 -11.53
C THR A 2 35.38 11.24 -10.26
N THR A 3 36.33 11.40 -9.36
CA THR A 3 36.38 10.74 -8.06
C THR A 3 35.18 11.20 -7.23
N ARG A 4 34.17 10.33 -7.07
CA ARG A 4 33.06 10.52 -6.16
C ARG A 4 33.63 10.62 -4.73
N ARG A 5 33.64 11.80 -4.13
CA ARG A 5 33.96 11.98 -2.71
C ARG A 5 32.93 11.19 -1.90
N VAL A 6 33.35 10.13 -1.27
CA VAL A 6 32.59 9.50 -0.18
C VAL A 6 32.53 10.54 0.94
N ARG A 7 31.35 11.13 1.19
CA ARG A 7 31.15 11.96 2.37
C ARG A 7 31.32 11.07 3.61
N THR A 8 32.20 11.49 4.50
CA THR A 8 32.28 10.93 5.85
C THR A 8 30.91 11.04 6.50
N MET A 9 30.38 9.88 6.95
CA MET A 9 29.21 9.85 7.82
C MET A 9 29.49 10.76 9.02
N ASP A 10 28.60 11.71 9.24
CA ASP A 10 28.60 12.50 10.48
C ASP A 10 28.16 11.54 11.59
N LEU A 11 29.10 11.13 12.43
CA LEU A 11 28.86 10.18 13.52
C LEU A 11 28.12 10.81 14.70
N GLU A 12 27.94 12.15 14.69
CA GLU A 12 27.26 12.88 15.77
C GLU A 12 25.75 12.79 15.66
N ASP A 13 25.18 12.55 14.45
CA ASP A 13 23.75 12.28 14.29
C ASP A 13 23.48 11.25 13.18
N PRO A 14 23.55 9.95 13.51
CA PRO A 14 23.29 8.88 12.55
C PRO A 14 21.82 8.82 12.07
N PHE A 15 20.92 9.62 12.67
CA PHE A 15 19.50 9.64 12.36
C PHE A 15 19.08 10.86 11.51
N VAL A 16 19.90 11.89 11.41
CA VAL A 16 19.69 13.01 10.46
C VAL A 16 20.36 12.67 9.14
N ALA A 17 19.77 11.76 8.40
CA ALA A 17 20.21 11.54 7.04
C ALA A 17 19.80 12.74 6.19
N SER A 18 20.79 13.44 5.60
CA SER A 18 20.51 14.31 4.48
C SER A 18 19.89 13.47 3.35
N PHE A 19 18.87 14.00 2.65
CA PHE A 19 18.28 13.34 1.48
C PHE A 19 19.23 13.28 0.28
N ASP A 20 20.45 13.78 0.42
CA ASP A 20 21.47 13.79 -0.63
C ASP A 20 21.79 12.34 -1.05
N GLY A 21 21.36 11.97 -2.24
CA GLY A 21 21.57 10.64 -2.80
C GLY A 21 20.62 9.54 -2.31
N MET A 22 19.56 9.88 -1.58
CA MET A 22 18.52 8.93 -1.14
C MET A 22 17.15 9.32 -1.68
N CYS A 23 16.28 8.32 -1.91
CA CYS A 23 14.85 8.50 -2.07
C CYS A 23 14.15 8.02 -0.80
N GLU A 24 13.22 8.81 -0.26
CA GLU A 24 12.34 8.37 0.82
C GLU A 24 10.95 8.10 0.25
N VAL A 25 10.53 6.83 0.32
CA VAL A 25 9.24 6.37 -0.18
C VAL A 25 8.25 6.19 0.97
N LEU A 26 7.11 6.87 0.88
CA LEU A 26 5.98 6.71 1.78
C LEU A 26 4.93 5.83 1.06
N LEU A 27 4.90 4.54 1.41
CA LEU A 27 3.87 3.62 0.94
C LEU A 27 2.60 3.85 1.76
N VAL A 28 1.53 4.26 1.11
CA VAL A 28 0.25 4.57 1.74
C VAL A 28 -0.83 3.62 1.23
N ARG A 29 -1.46 2.84 2.12
CA ARG A 29 -2.62 2.05 1.73
C ARG A 29 -3.79 2.98 1.44
N HIS A 30 -4.60 2.69 0.44
CA HIS A 30 -5.84 3.41 0.14
C HIS A 30 -6.79 3.49 1.34
N GLY A 31 -7.71 4.46 1.36
CA GLY A 31 -8.82 4.55 2.29
C GLY A 31 -9.79 3.37 2.15
N GLU A 32 -10.66 3.16 3.15
CA GLU A 32 -11.65 2.07 3.11
C GLU A 32 -12.46 2.10 1.83
N GLN A 33 -12.56 0.96 1.16
CA GLN A 33 -13.40 0.79 -0.02
C GLN A 33 -14.85 0.50 0.37
N GLN A 34 -15.78 0.80 -0.54
CA GLN A 34 -17.16 0.36 -0.39
C GLN A 34 -17.22 -1.15 -0.36
N PHE A 35 -17.97 -1.67 0.60
CA PHE A 35 -18.34 -3.06 0.65
C PHE A 35 -19.79 -3.23 0.17
N ARG A 36 -19.99 -4.11 -0.81
CA ARG A 36 -21.30 -4.56 -1.25
C ARG A 36 -21.29 -6.08 -1.24
N GLU A 37 -22.34 -6.65 -0.66
CA GLU A 37 -22.44 -8.10 -0.55
C GLU A 37 -22.67 -8.73 -1.93
N ASN A 38 -21.91 -9.79 -2.21
CA ASN A 38 -22.05 -10.67 -3.38
C ASN A 38 -22.18 -9.96 -4.75
N ILE A 39 -21.33 -8.94 -5.00
CA ILE A 39 -21.21 -8.34 -6.32
C ILE A 39 -20.32 -9.19 -7.24
N PRO A 40 -20.47 -9.08 -8.57
CA PRO A 40 -19.58 -9.74 -9.53
C PRO A 40 -18.11 -9.44 -9.22
N LEU A 41 -17.24 -10.47 -9.31
CA LEU A 41 -15.82 -10.35 -8.97
C LEU A 41 -15.11 -9.30 -9.83
N GLY A 42 -15.48 -9.19 -11.12
CA GLY A 42 -14.95 -8.16 -12.01
C GLY A 42 -15.23 -6.73 -11.55
N GLU A 43 -16.36 -6.50 -10.83
CA GLU A 43 -16.67 -5.19 -10.24
C GLU A 43 -16.00 -5.01 -8.86
N ALA A 44 -15.83 -6.10 -8.11
CA ALA A 44 -15.30 -6.07 -6.74
C ALA A 44 -13.86 -5.57 -6.70
N LEU A 45 -13.06 -5.88 -7.73
CA LEU A 45 -11.65 -5.53 -7.80
C LEU A 45 -11.43 -4.01 -7.76
N ASP A 46 -12.27 -3.22 -8.42
CA ASP A 46 -12.14 -1.76 -8.51
C ASP A 46 -13.21 -1.00 -7.72
N ALA A 47 -13.58 -1.50 -6.54
CA ALA A 47 -14.54 -0.82 -5.67
C ALA A 47 -14.02 0.59 -5.27
N PRO A 48 -14.90 1.64 -5.31
CA PRO A 48 -14.54 3.00 -4.93
C PRO A 48 -14.38 3.16 -3.41
N LEU A 49 -13.90 4.32 -2.96
CA LEU A 49 -13.85 4.67 -1.53
C LEU A 49 -15.25 4.72 -0.92
N SER A 50 -15.38 4.22 0.32
CA SER A 50 -16.56 4.47 1.17
C SER A 50 -16.54 5.90 1.73
N ASP A 51 -17.62 6.33 2.38
CA ASP A 51 -17.66 7.62 3.09
C ASP A 51 -16.59 7.72 4.17
N LEU A 52 -16.29 6.60 4.88
CA LEU A 52 -15.18 6.53 5.81
C LEU A 52 -13.85 6.60 5.07
N GLY A 53 -13.72 5.90 3.94
CA GLY A 53 -12.51 5.92 3.11
C GLY A 53 -12.15 7.33 2.63
N TRP A 54 -13.14 8.13 2.25
CA TRP A 54 -12.93 9.55 1.91
C TRP A 54 -12.45 10.39 3.10
N LYS A 55 -12.97 10.14 4.30
CA LYS A 55 -12.48 10.80 5.54
C LYS A 55 -11.04 10.41 5.83
N GLN A 56 -10.71 9.13 5.69
CA GLN A 56 -9.34 8.62 5.88
C GLN A 56 -8.38 9.20 4.83
N ALA A 57 -8.77 9.25 3.55
CA ALA A 57 -7.96 9.84 2.48
C ALA A 57 -7.65 11.33 2.73
N ARG A 58 -8.64 12.09 3.18
CA ARG A 58 -8.43 13.48 3.61
C ARG A 58 -7.52 13.59 4.82
N ALA A 59 -7.64 12.69 5.78
CA ALA A 59 -6.82 12.68 6.99
C ALA A 59 -5.33 12.40 6.68
N VAL A 60 -5.01 11.46 5.78
CA VAL A 60 -3.62 11.23 5.38
C VAL A 60 -3.07 12.39 4.56
N GLY A 61 -3.88 13.03 3.69
CA GLY A 61 -3.50 14.26 3.01
C GLY A 61 -3.15 15.37 3.99
N GLU A 62 -3.96 15.57 5.03
CA GLU A 62 -3.69 16.54 6.09
C GLU A 62 -2.45 16.19 6.92
N ARG A 63 -2.25 14.89 7.24
CA ARG A 63 -1.06 14.38 7.94
C ARG A 63 0.24 14.70 7.21
N LEU A 64 0.20 14.70 5.88
CA LEU A 64 1.38 14.88 5.03
C LEU A 64 1.55 16.32 4.49
N LYS A 65 0.65 17.25 4.77
CA LYS A 65 0.61 18.58 4.15
C LYS A 65 1.91 19.40 4.29
N ASP A 66 2.60 19.23 5.42
CA ASP A 66 3.85 19.97 5.72
C ASP A 66 5.11 19.16 5.31
N ALA A 67 4.94 17.94 4.81
CA ALA A 67 6.04 17.13 4.30
C ALA A 67 6.48 17.68 2.92
N ARG A 68 7.78 17.69 2.65
CA ARG A 68 8.28 18.01 1.30
C ARG A 68 8.08 16.78 0.40
N ILE A 69 7.01 16.75 -0.37
CA ILE A 69 6.72 15.68 -1.33
C ILE A 69 7.07 16.16 -2.74
N GLY A 70 7.96 15.42 -3.43
CA GLY A 70 8.39 15.73 -4.80
C GLY A 70 7.51 15.10 -5.88
N ALA A 71 6.91 13.95 -5.59
CA ALA A 71 6.00 13.27 -6.51
C ALA A 71 5.01 12.36 -5.76
N VAL A 72 3.85 12.13 -6.37
CA VAL A 72 2.85 11.17 -5.90
C VAL A 72 2.58 10.16 -7.01
N TYR A 73 2.72 8.89 -6.70
CA TYR A 73 2.41 7.77 -7.57
C TYR A 73 1.23 6.98 -7.02
N CYS A 74 0.50 6.28 -7.87
CA CYS A 74 -0.62 5.47 -7.40
C CYS A 74 -0.94 4.28 -8.31
N SER A 75 -1.60 3.29 -7.73
CA SER A 75 -2.31 2.25 -8.45
C SER A 75 -3.42 2.85 -9.33
N PRO A 76 -3.76 2.23 -10.48
CA PRO A 76 -4.90 2.64 -11.32
C PRO A 76 -6.25 2.44 -10.64
N LEU A 77 -6.36 1.58 -9.60
CA LEU A 77 -7.62 1.29 -8.94
C LEU A 77 -8.16 2.54 -8.22
N GLN A 78 -9.45 2.83 -8.44
CA GLN A 78 -10.11 4.08 -8.02
C GLN A 78 -9.83 4.48 -6.58
N ARG A 79 -9.90 3.53 -5.62
CA ARG A 79 -9.66 3.79 -4.19
C ARG A 79 -8.26 4.30 -3.90
N ALA A 80 -7.24 3.77 -4.59
CA ALA A 80 -5.86 4.20 -4.43
C ALA A 80 -5.62 5.52 -5.15
N HIS A 81 -6.14 5.68 -6.36
CA HIS A 81 -6.06 6.92 -7.12
C HIS A 81 -6.73 8.09 -6.38
N ASN A 82 -7.95 7.90 -5.86
CA ASN A 82 -8.65 8.92 -5.08
C ASN A 82 -7.93 9.26 -3.77
N THR A 83 -7.28 8.29 -3.11
CA THR A 83 -6.43 8.55 -1.95
C THR A 83 -5.20 9.39 -2.35
N ALA A 84 -4.58 9.08 -3.49
CA ALA A 84 -3.46 9.84 -4.03
C ALA A 84 -3.83 11.30 -4.36
N ILE A 85 -5.02 11.53 -4.94
CA ILE A 85 -5.54 12.89 -5.22
C ILE A 85 -5.62 13.72 -3.93
N GLU A 86 -6.15 13.13 -2.85
CA GLU A 86 -6.27 13.83 -1.56
C GLU A 86 -4.91 14.23 -0.96
N ILE A 87 -3.87 13.44 -1.22
CA ILE A 87 -2.49 13.76 -0.83
C ILE A 87 -1.89 14.80 -1.78
N ALA A 88 -1.92 14.54 -3.09
CA ALA A 88 -1.27 15.34 -4.13
C ALA A 88 -1.74 16.80 -4.14
N ARG A 89 -3.04 17.04 -3.96
CA ARG A 89 -3.63 18.38 -3.92
C ARG A 89 -3.07 19.28 -2.82
N ARG A 90 -2.53 18.73 -1.71
CA ARG A 90 -1.91 19.48 -0.63
C ARG A 90 -0.53 20.03 -1.01
N HIS A 91 0.04 19.51 -2.10
CA HIS A 91 1.37 19.84 -2.59
C HIS A 91 1.35 20.49 -3.99
N GLY A 92 0.16 20.74 -4.57
CA GLY A 92 0.04 21.23 -5.94
C GLY A 92 0.55 20.23 -6.99
N LEU A 93 0.45 18.93 -6.70
CA LEU A 93 0.91 17.85 -7.56
C LEU A 93 -0.27 17.08 -8.16
N GLU A 94 0.00 16.39 -9.27
CA GLU A 94 -0.92 15.41 -9.88
C GLU A 94 -0.37 13.98 -9.65
N PRO A 95 -1.23 13.00 -9.29
CA PRO A 95 -0.81 11.62 -9.14
C PRO A 95 -0.40 11.00 -10.49
N ARG A 96 0.70 10.25 -10.48
CA ARG A 96 1.19 9.46 -11.61
C ARG A 96 0.73 8.02 -11.46
N ILE A 97 -0.10 7.54 -12.39
CA ILE A 97 -0.62 6.17 -12.37
C ILE A 97 0.46 5.20 -12.83
N ASP A 98 0.70 4.14 -12.06
CA ASP A 98 1.56 3.02 -12.41
C ASP A 98 0.78 1.70 -12.26
N PRO A 99 0.51 0.98 -13.37
CA PRO A 99 -0.17 -0.32 -13.33
C PRO A 99 0.56 -1.38 -12.51
N GLY A 100 1.89 -1.25 -12.35
CA GLY A 100 2.71 -2.12 -11.51
C GLY A 100 2.34 -2.08 -10.03
N LEU A 101 1.63 -1.03 -9.59
CA LEU A 101 1.15 -0.84 -8.22
C LEU A 101 -0.27 -1.38 -7.97
N SER A 102 -0.88 -2.07 -8.95
CA SER A 102 -2.20 -2.70 -8.78
C SER A 102 -2.18 -3.76 -7.68
N GLU A 103 -3.31 -3.90 -6.96
CA GLU A 103 -3.47 -4.95 -5.95
C GLU A 103 -3.38 -6.33 -6.58
N ILE A 104 -3.04 -7.32 -5.77
CA ILE A 104 -3.11 -8.72 -6.16
C ILE A 104 -4.57 -9.09 -6.47
N ASP A 105 -4.77 -9.75 -7.60
CA ASP A 105 -6.08 -10.29 -7.95
C ASP A 105 -6.24 -11.69 -7.36
N LEU A 106 -6.91 -11.75 -6.21
CA LEU A 106 -7.14 -13.00 -5.47
C LEU A 106 -8.12 -13.95 -6.19
N TRP A 107 -8.86 -13.46 -7.16
CA TRP A 107 -9.92 -14.19 -7.87
C TRP A 107 -9.79 -14.08 -9.38
N LYS A 108 -8.57 -13.90 -9.88
CA LYS A 108 -8.25 -13.63 -11.28
C LYS A 108 -8.85 -14.66 -12.26
N ASP A 109 -8.73 -15.93 -11.92
CA ASP A 109 -9.16 -17.03 -12.78
C ASP A 109 -10.58 -17.54 -12.45
N ALA A 110 -11.28 -16.87 -11.53
CA ALA A 110 -12.67 -17.16 -11.22
C ALA A 110 -13.65 -16.56 -12.27
N PRO A 111 -14.87 -17.07 -12.40
CA PRO A 111 -15.93 -16.46 -13.20
C PRO A 111 -16.21 -15.02 -12.76
N GLN A 112 -15.88 -14.04 -13.59
CA GLN A 112 -15.92 -12.61 -13.24
C GLN A 112 -17.32 -12.02 -13.20
N ASP A 113 -18.30 -12.69 -13.79
CA ASP A 113 -19.74 -12.35 -13.77
C ASP A 113 -20.47 -12.84 -12.52
N LYS A 114 -19.78 -13.57 -11.64
CA LYS A 114 -20.32 -14.15 -10.40
C LYS A 114 -19.79 -13.48 -9.16
N GLY A 115 -20.59 -13.46 -8.08
CA GLY A 115 -20.15 -13.11 -6.75
C GLY A 115 -19.56 -14.30 -6.00
N LEU A 116 -18.86 -14.07 -4.90
CA LEU A 116 -18.24 -15.13 -4.11
C LEU A 116 -19.24 -16.16 -3.56
N LEU A 117 -20.45 -15.69 -3.16
CA LEU A 117 -21.50 -16.56 -2.63
C LEU A 117 -22.24 -17.34 -3.72
N ASP A 118 -22.01 -17.06 -5.00
CA ASP A 118 -22.47 -17.86 -6.12
C ASP A 118 -21.51 -19.01 -6.44
N LEU A 119 -20.26 -18.89 -6.00
CA LEU A 119 -19.19 -19.86 -6.24
C LEU A 119 -18.91 -20.75 -5.02
N TYR A 120 -19.14 -20.23 -3.81
CA TYR A 120 -18.80 -20.87 -2.54
C TYR A 120 -19.90 -20.70 -1.51
N THR A 121 -20.06 -21.68 -0.67
CA THR A 121 -20.77 -21.56 0.59
C THR A 121 -19.97 -20.70 1.58
N ARG A 122 -20.65 -20.16 2.60
CA ARG A 122 -19.95 -19.40 3.68
C ARG A 122 -18.90 -20.25 4.41
N ASP A 123 -19.17 -21.54 4.61
CA ASP A 123 -18.23 -22.43 5.31
C ASP A 123 -16.98 -22.70 4.47
N GLU A 124 -17.10 -22.87 3.16
CA GLU A 124 -15.97 -22.99 2.24
C GLU A 124 -15.11 -21.73 2.22
N LEU A 125 -15.73 -20.54 2.18
CA LEU A 125 -14.99 -19.27 2.27
C LEU A 125 -14.25 -19.12 3.60
N VAL A 126 -14.88 -19.50 4.71
CA VAL A 126 -14.23 -19.53 6.04
C VAL A 126 -13.04 -20.48 6.05
N ALA A 127 -13.15 -21.66 5.40
CA ALA A 127 -12.03 -22.58 5.29
C ALA A 127 -10.86 -21.98 4.49
N VAL A 128 -11.12 -21.34 3.35
CA VAL A 128 -10.11 -20.62 2.56
C VAL A 128 -9.41 -19.55 3.42
N TYR A 129 -10.17 -18.70 4.11
CA TYR A 129 -9.57 -17.65 4.96
C TYR A 129 -8.76 -18.20 6.14
N ARG A 130 -9.17 -19.32 6.72
CA ARG A 130 -8.38 -20.02 7.75
C ARG A 130 -7.07 -20.54 7.20
N GLU A 131 -7.08 -21.12 6.01
CA GLU A 131 -5.87 -21.60 5.34
C GLU A 131 -4.91 -20.45 5.01
N VAL A 132 -5.43 -19.33 4.47
CA VAL A 132 -4.65 -18.11 4.25
C VAL A 132 -4.04 -17.58 5.55
N ALA A 133 -4.80 -17.56 6.63
CA ALA A 133 -4.32 -17.11 7.94
C ALA A 133 -3.24 -18.02 8.52
N ALA A 134 -3.36 -19.35 8.32
CA ALA A 134 -2.41 -20.33 8.79
C ALA A 134 -1.10 -20.30 7.97
N THR A 135 -1.21 -20.28 6.66
CA THR A 135 -0.06 -20.32 5.73
C THR A 135 0.58 -18.97 5.51
N ARG A 136 -0.18 -17.88 5.66
CA ARG A 136 0.20 -16.51 5.29
C ARG A 136 0.60 -16.37 3.81
N ARG A 137 0.01 -17.18 2.92
CA ARG A 137 0.32 -17.23 1.48
C ARG A 137 -0.91 -16.86 0.66
N HIS A 138 -0.71 -16.04 -0.38
CA HIS A 138 -1.75 -15.75 -1.36
C HIS A 138 -2.15 -16.98 -2.17
N SER A 139 -1.23 -17.91 -2.38
CA SER A 139 -1.49 -19.18 -3.09
C SER A 139 -2.52 -20.09 -2.41
N ALA A 140 -2.95 -19.78 -1.18
CA ALA A 140 -4.08 -20.46 -0.54
C ALA A 140 -5.45 -20.02 -1.08
N TYR A 141 -5.54 -18.89 -1.82
CA TYR A 141 -6.73 -18.55 -2.57
C TYR A 141 -6.80 -19.37 -3.87
N PRO A 142 -7.92 -20.02 -4.17
CA PRO A 142 -7.99 -21.03 -5.26
C PRO A 142 -7.85 -20.45 -6.67
N TYR A 143 -8.10 -19.16 -6.86
CA TYR A 143 -8.07 -18.48 -8.16
C TYR A 143 -7.12 -17.28 -8.19
N CYS A 144 -6.19 -17.23 -7.24
CA CYS A 144 -5.25 -16.11 -7.12
C CYS A 144 -4.30 -16.02 -8.32
N GLU A 145 -3.95 -14.80 -8.73
CA GLU A 145 -2.82 -14.61 -9.62
C GLU A 145 -1.52 -15.16 -8.99
N ASP A 146 -0.55 -15.46 -9.82
CA ASP A 146 0.74 -15.97 -9.35
C ASP A 146 1.40 -14.98 -8.37
N ALA A 147 1.58 -15.41 -7.12
CA ALA A 147 2.06 -14.55 -6.03
C ALA A 147 3.52 -14.11 -6.21
N ASP A 148 4.36 -14.92 -6.86
CA ASP A 148 5.76 -14.58 -7.11
C ASP A 148 5.86 -13.59 -8.28
N ALA A 149 5.04 -13.75 -9.33
CA ALA A 149 4.92 -12.78 -10.42
C ALA A 149 4.38 -11.43 -9.93
N PHE A 150 3.37 -11.46 -9.04
CA PHE A 150 2.86 -10.27 -8.37
C PHE A 150 3.96 -9.54 -7.58
N ARG A 151 4.67 -10.26 -6.71
CA ARG A 151 5.77 -9.71 -5.92
C ARG A 151 6.85 -9.10 -6.81
N ALA A 152 7.26 -9.81 -7.86
CA ALA A 152 8.26 -9.31 -8.79
C ALA A 152 7.79 -8.04 -9.54
N ARG A 153 6.49 -7.95 -9.90
CA ARG A 153 5.89 -6.76 -10.51
C ARG A 153 5.94 -5.57 -9.56
N VAL A 154 5.53 -5.76 -8.32
CA VAL A 154 5.52 -4.72 -7.28
C VAL A 154 6.94 -4.19 -7.00
N VAL A 155 7.91 -5.09 -6.84
CA VAL A 155 9.31 -4.69 -6.58
C VAL A 155 9.85 -3.85 -7.73
N ARG A 156 9.66 -4.28 -8.99
CA ARG A 156 10.09 -3.50 -10.16
C ARG A 156 9.44 -2.12 -10.22
N ALA A 157 8.13 -2.02 -9.95
CA ALA A 157 7.43 -0.75 -9.97
C ALA A 157 7.96 0.22 -8.90
N ILE A 158 8.11 -0.24 -7.65
CA ILE A 158 8.59 0.60 -6.56
C ILE A 158 10.06 0.98 -6.77
N ASP A 159 10.93 0.06 -7.20
CA ASP A 159 12.32 0.37 -7.47
C ASP A 159 12.47 1.36 -8.64
N SER A 160 11.64 1.26 -9.68
CA SER A 160 11.59 2.25 -10.77
C SER A 160 11.20 3.64 -10.28
N VAL A 161 10.24 3.73 -9.34
CA VAL A 161 9.88 5.01 -8.70
C VAL A 161 11.05 5.55 -7.88
N ILE A 162 11.76 4.71 -7.13
CA ILE A 162 12.94 5.10 -6.34
C ILE A 162 14.02 5.68 -7.25
N ASP A 163 14.38 4.96 -8.31
CA ASP A 163 15.46 5.35 -9.24
C ASP A 163 15.16 6.69 -9.94
N ALA A 164 13.89 6.93 -10.26
CA ALA A 164 13.44 8.18 -10.88
C ALA A 164 13.38 9.39 -9.91
N ASN A 165 13.52 9.17 -8.58
CA ASN A 165 13.29 10.21 -7.58
C ASN A 165 14.39 10.27 -6.51
N ILE A 166 15.62 9.97 -6.88
CA ILE A 166 16.77 10.11 -5.97
C ILE A 166 16.89 11.57 -5.49
N GLY A 167 17.11 11.73 -4.19
CA GLY A 167 17.15 13.04 -3.53
C GLY A 167 15.78 13.61 -3.14
N GLN A 168 14.70 12.86 -3.33
CA GLN A 168 13.34 13.30 -3.05
C GLN A 168 12.61 12.39 -2.07
N ARG A 169 11.55 12.93 -1.47
CA ARG A 169 10.51 12.17 -0.78
C ARG A 169 9.33 12.02 -1.72
N VAL A 170 8.84 10.80 -1.89
CA VAL A 170 7.70 10.48 -2.76
C VAL A 170 6.64 9.69 -2.01
N VAL A 171 5.40 9.81 -2.44
CA VAL A 171 4.29 9.01 -1.94
C VAL A 171 3.87 8.01 -3.02
N ILE A 172 3.60 6.77 -2.59
CA ILE A 172 2.99 5.72 -3.41
C ILE A 172 1.69 5.31 -2.73
N ALA A 173 0.55 5.75 -3.26
CA ALA A 173 -0.77 5.30 -2.81
C ALA A 173 -1.13 3.97 -3.48
N CYS A 174 -1.21 2.91 -2.67
CA CYS A 174 -1.37 1.54 -3.16
C CYS A 174 -2.23 0.69 -2.21
N HIS A 175 -1.93 -0.59 -2.05
CA HIS A 175 -2.79 -1.58 -1.41
C HIS A 175 -2.06 -2.37 -0.34
N GLY A 176 -2.83 -3.12 0.46
CA GLY A 176 -2.27 -3.96 1.53
C GLY A 176 -1.35 -5.08 1.00
N GLY A 177 -1.73 -5.75 -0.09
CA GLY A 177 -0.91 -6.76 -0.73
C GLY A 177 0.38 -6.19 -1.32
N VAL A 178 0.30 -5.01 -1.98
CA VAL A 178 1.48 -4.31 -2.53
C VAL A 178 2.49 -3.97 -1.44
N ILE A 179 2.03 -3.40 -0.31
CA ILE A 179 2.92 -3.06 0.81
C ILE A 179 3.55 -4.32 1.40
N ASN A 180 2.75 -5.37 1.63
CA ASN A 180 3.25 -6.65 2.15
C ASN A 180 4.24 -7.32 1.18
N ALA A 181 3.99 -7.29 -0.14
CA ALA A 181 4.89 -7.85 -1.14
C ALA A 181 6.26 -7.15 -1.14
N TYR A 182 6.26 -5.82 -1.03
CA TYR A 182 7.52 -5.07 -0.93
C TYR A 182 8.23 -5.31 0.40
N LEU A 183 7.51 -5.34 1.53
CA LEU A 183 8.07 -5.71 2.83
C LEU A 183 8.64 -7.13 2.82
N ALA A 184 7.94 -8.09 2.21
CA ALA A 184 8.43 -9.46 2.08
C ALA A 184 9.73 -9.53 1.29
N HIS A 185 9.87 -8.74 0.22
CA HIS A 185 11.12 -8.60 -0.52
C HIS A 185 12.26 -8.05 0.34
N LEU A 186 12.03 -6.92 1.02
CA LEU A 186 13.05 -6.27 1.87
C LEU A 186 13.52 -7.16 3.01
N LEU A 187 12.58 -7.86 3.66
CA LEU A 187 12.84 -8.72 4.81
C LEU A 187 13.23 -10.16 4.40
N ARG A 188 13.30 -10.45 3.10
CA ARG A 188 13.56 -11.79 2.54
C ARG A 188 12.63 -12.85 3.11
N SER A 189 11.36 -12.49 3.28
CA SER A 189 10.33 -13.38 3.83
C SER A 189 9.72 -14.27 2.75
N ALA A 190 9.44 -15.51 3.13
CA ALA A 190 8.65 -16.43 2.32
C ALA A 190 7.13 -16.17 2.42
N TYR A 191 6.69 -15.42 3.45
CA TYR A 191 5.27 -15.11 3.65
C TYR A 191 4.82 -13.92 2.79
N ASP A 192 3.55 -13.93 2.39
CA ASP A 192 2.91 -12.85 1.65
C ASP A 192 2.16 -11.88 2.58
N HIS A 193 1.74 -12.34 3.77
CA HIS A 193 1.07 -11.55 4.78
C HIS A 193 1.98 -11.37 6.00
N LEU A 194 2.66 -10.24 6.10
CA LEU A 194 3.56 -9.92 7.22
C LEU A 194 2.88 -9.03 8.26
N VAL A 195 2.10 -8.06 7.82
CA VAL A 195 1.41 -7.09 8.67
C VAL A 195 -0.02 -6.87 8.22
N SER A 196 -0.92 -6.61 9.18
CA SER A 196 -2.26 -6.10 8.90
C SER A 196 -2.17 -4.61 8.61
N VAL A 197 -2.01 -4.26 7.34
CA VAL A 197 -1.85 -2.87 6.90
C VAL A 197 -3.18 -2.13 7.08
N HIS A 198 -3.24 -1.10 7.92
CA HIS A 198 -4.43 -0.28 8.12
C HIS A 198 -4.73 0.65 6.93
N HIS A 199 -6.00 0.98 6.68
CA HIS A 199 -6.36 1.97 5.66
C HIS A 199 -5.69 3.30 5.94
N THR A 200 -5.09 3.89 4.92
CA THR A 200 -4.27 5.10 4.93
C THR A 200 -3.05 5.08 5.83
N SER A 201 -2.66 3.91 6.37
CA SER A 201 -1.39 3.81 7.10
C SER A 201 -0.21 4.12 6.19
N ILE A 202 0.86 4.60 6.81
CA ILE A 202 2.11 5.01 6.16
C ILE A 202 3.21 4.02 6.56
N THR A 203 3.86 3.43 5.57
CA THR A 203 5.09 2.65 5.73
C THR A 203 6.20 3.40 5.03
N VAL A 204 7.32 3.66 5.72
CA VAL A 204 8.40 4.50 5.21
C VAL A 204 9.64 3.67 4.93
N VAL A 205 10.14 3.79 3.70
CA VAL A 205 11.39 3.16 3.25
C VAL A 205 12.33 4.23 2.72
N ARG A 206 13.58 4.24 3.16
CA ARG A 206 14.67 4.98 2.53
C ARG A 206 15.47 4.09 1.60
N ALA A 207 15.81 4.63 0.45
CA ALA A 207 16.50 3.89 -0.59
C ALA A 207 17.66 4.71 -1.18
N ALA A 208 18.83 4.07 -1.27
CA ALA A 208 20.01 4.64 -1.93
C ALA A 208 20.79 3.50 -2.60
N ASP A 209 21.07 3.62 -3.90
CA ASP A 209 21.71 2.55 -4.68
C ASP A 209 21.01 1.19 -4.45
N THR A 210 21.74 0.22 -3.88
CA THR A 210 21.20 -1.10 -3.50
C THR A 210 20.69 -1.18 -2.05
N ARG A 211 20.85 -0.11 -1.27
CA ARG A 211 20.44 -0.10 0.14
C ARG A 211 18.98 0.27 0.26
N ARG A 212 18.28 -0.43 1.13
CA ARG A 212 16.90 -0.17 1.52
C ARG A 212 16.80 -0.21 3.04
N GLU A 213 16.29 0.84 3.64
CA GLU A 213 16.12 0.96 5.10
C GLU A 213 14.65 1.16 5.42
N LEU A 214 14.10 0.26 6.22
CA LEU A 214 12.72 0.33 6.69
C LEU A 214 12.69 1.17 7.96
N LEU A 215 12.05 2.34 7.90
CA LEU A 215 12.01 3.29 9.02
C LEU A 215 10.75 3.14 9.87
N THR A 216 9.62 2.94 9.23
CA THR A 216 8.31 2.87 9.89
C THR A 216 7.44 1.87 9.16
N ILE A 217 6.67 1.09 9.91
CA ILE A 217 5.68 0.18 9.35
C ILE A 217 4.32 0.55 9.91
N ASN A 218 3.34 0.74 9.01
CA ASN A 218 1.93 0.78 9.37
C ASN A 218 1.56 1.88 10.39
N ASP A 219 2.14 3.10 10.26
CA ASP A 219 1.71 4.26 11.06
C ASP A 219 0.33 4.73 10.60
N TYR A 220 -0.67 4.59 11.46
CA TYR A 220 -2.05 5.01 11.24
C TYR A 220 -2.58 5.95 12.33
N ALA A 221 -1.71 6.58 13.10
CA ALA A 221 -2.08 7.44 14.24
C ALA A 221 -3.07 8.55 13.83
N HIS A 222 -2.97 9.09 12.62
CA HIS A 222 -3.84 10.14 12.09
C HIS A 222 -5.30 9.73 11.86
N VAL A 223 -5.61 8.43 11.80
CA VAL A 223 -6.98 7.93 11.62
C VAL A 223 -7.57 7.26 12.87
N MET A 224 -6.79 7.08 13.93
CA MET A 224 -7.30 6.51 15.19
C MET A 224 -8.53 7.25 15.74
N PRO A 225 -8.59 8.60 15.73
CA PRO A 225 -9.78 9.32 16.19
C PRO A 225 -11.03 9.05 15.35
N ILE A 226 -10.86 8.82 14.04
CA ILE A 226 -11.95 8.54 13.12
C ILE A 226 -12.51 7.13 13.32
N GLN A 227 -11.63 6.16 13.59
CA GLN A 227 -12.01 4.77 13.83
C GLN A 227 -12.67 4.58 15.19
N SER A 228 -12.20 5.27 16.24
CA SER A 228 -12.79 5.18 17.59
C SER A 228 -14.22 5.73 17.62
N ALA A 229 -14.52 6.76 16.83
CA ALA A 229 -15.88 7.30 16.72
C ALA A 229 -16.87 6.26 16.13
N ARG A 230 -16.39 5.35 15.27
CA ARG A 230 -17.23 4.25 14.72
C ARG A 230 -17.46 3.14 15.75
N GLY A 231 -16.47 2.84 16.60
CA GLY A 231 -16.59 1.85 17.69
C GLY A 231 -17.61 2.25 18.74
N SER A 232 -17.72 3.53 19.08
CA SER A 232 -18.69 4.04 20.06
C SER A 232 -20.14 3.98 19.56
N LEU A 233 -20.37 4.10 18.24
CA LEU A 233 -21.70 3.98 17.62
C LEU A 233 -22.23 2.53 17.58
N ASN A 234 -21.32 1.54 17.48
CA ASN A 234 -21.68 0.13 17.46
C ASN A 234 -21.84 -0.49 18.86
N ALA A 235 -21.31 0.15 19.91
CA ALA A 235 -21.49 -0.27 21.30
C ALA A 235 -22.86 0.14 21.91
N SER A 236 -23.66 0.92 21.14
CA SER A 236 -24.97 1.46 21.59
C SER A 236 -26.15 0.80 20.86
N ARG A 237 -25.97 -0.37 20.23
CA ARG A 237 -27.03 -1.16 19.61
C ARG A 237 -27.09 -2.57 20.16
#